data_1119f7e4abd8ef1a725eed83a7e48287
#
_entry.id   1119f7e4abd8ef1a725eed83a7e48287
#
_cell.length_a   1.000
_cell.length_b   1.000
_cell.length_c   1.000
_cell.angle_alpha   90.00
_cell.angle_beta   90.00
_cell.angle_gamma   90.00
#
_symmetry.space_group_name_H-M   'P 1'
#
loop_
_entity.id
_entity.type
_entity.pdbx_description
1 polymer ?
#
loop_
_entity_poly.entity_id
_entity_poly.type
_entity_poly.pdbx_seq_one_letter_code
_entity_poly.pdbx_strand_id
1 'polypeptide(L)'
;MNVILIGYRGSGKTTIGRKLADQLWKEFADVDDAVRRRFGIDSIAEIWETHGEAAFREAEVETVRELLGRENHVIALGGGTVMQPGGREAVEQAAGAKRIYLYCQPEELFARIEADAATATARPSLTAMGGGIEEIRAVLAERDPVYREVADAVFDVTHVSPDEAVRYLVAQYL
;
A
#
# COMPACT_ATOMS: atom_id res chain seq x y z
N MET A 1 -12.10 -5.45 14.27
CA MET A 1 -12.20 -5.20 12.81
C MET A 1 -10.94 -4.48 12.34
N ASN A 2 -10.25 -5.02 11.35
CA ASN A 2 -9.12 -4.38 10.70
C ASN A 2 -9.57 -3.48 9.55
N VAL A 3 -8.77 -2.45 9.24
CA VAL A 3 -8.90 -1.64 8.04
C VAL A 3 -7.68 -1.88 7.17
N ILE A 4 -7.89 -2.23 5.91
CA ILE A 4 -6.83 -2.54 4.97
C ILE A 4 -6.81 -1.44 3.90
N LEU A 5 -5.67 -0.75 3.75
CA LEU A 5 -5.48 0.28 2.74
C LEU A 5 -4.72 -0.28 1.54
N ILE A 6 -5.35 -0.18 0.38
CA ILE A 6 -4.85 -0.63 -0.92
C ILE A 6 -4.52 0.61 -1.77
N GLY A 7 -3.55 0.53 -2.65
CA GLY A 7 -3.26 1.60 -3.59
C GLY A 7 -1.81 1.63 -4.05
N TYR A 8 -1.56 2.43 -5.07
CA TYR A 8 -0.23 2.63 -5.62
C TYR A 8 0.71 3.33 -4.62
N ARG A 9 2.03 3.20 -4.78
CA ARG A 9 2.99 4.00 -4.00
C ARG A 9 2.74 5.50 -4.25
N GLY A 10 2.85 6.31 -3.21
CA GLY A 10 2.53 7.74 -3.28
C GLY A 10 1.06 8.10 -3.12
N SER A 11 0.14 7.12 -3.02
CA SER A 11 -1.29 7.39 -2.80
C SER A 11 -1.63 7.85 -1.38
N GLY A 12 -0.66 7.85 -0.45
CA GLY A 12 -0.85 8.35 0.90
C GLY A 12 -1.24 7.30 1.94
N LYS A 13 -1.18 6.00 1.61
CA LYS A 13 -1.56 4.90 2.54
C LYS A 13 -0.92 5.02 3.92
N THR A 14 0.38 5.26 3.97
CA THR A 14 1.11 5.37 5.25
C THR A 14 0.66 6.58 6.05
N THR A 15 0.56 7.75 5.42
CA THR A 15 0.16 9.01 6.09
C THR A 15 -1.29 8.96 6.56
N ILE A 16 -2.21 8.58 5.65
CA ILE A 16 -3.63 8.45 5.96
C ILE A 16 -3.86 7.33 6.97
N GLY A 17 -3.14 6.20 6.80
CA GLY A 17 -3.27 5.04 7.67
C GLY A 17 -2.87 5.31 9.11
N ARG A 18 -1.79 6.05 9.36
CA ARG A 18 -1.38 6.45 10.71
C ARG A 18 -2.43 7.34 11.37
N LYS A 19 -2.87 8.39 10.68
CA LYS A 19 -3.91 9.30 11.18
C LYS A 19 -5.24 8.58 11.42
N LEU A 20 -5.60 7.65 10.55
CA LEU A 20 -6.81 6.83 10.69
C LEU A 20 -6.71 5.89 11.90
N ALA A 21 -5.57 5.27 12.12
CA ALA A 21 -5.31 4.43 13.28
C ALA A 21 -5.43 5.23 14.57
N ASP A 22 -4.82 6.41 14.65
CA ASP A 22 -4.91 7.31 15.79
C ASP A 22 -6.39 7.68 16.08
N GLN A 23 -7.14 8.05 15.05
CA GLN A 23 -8.55 8.45 15.22
C GLN A 23 -9.47 7.30 15.64
N LEU A 24 -9.17 6.08 15.21
CA LEU A 24 -9.95 4.88 15.52
C LEU A 24 -9.45 4.09 16.74
N TRP A 25 -8.41 4.58 17.42
CA TRP A 25 -7.76 3.88 18.55
C TRP A 25 -7.27 2.49 18.15
N LYS A 26 -6.65 2.39 16.96
CA LYS A 26 -6.08 1.17 16.38
C LYS A 26 -4.57 1.25 16.28
N GLU A 27 -3.94 0.08 16.19
CA GLU A 27 -2.53 0.00 15.84
C GLU A 27 -2.34 0.21 14.33
N PHE A 28 -1.24 0.85 13.93
CA PHE A 28 -0.87 1.01 12.53
C PHE A 28 0.24 0.03 12.14
N ALA A 29 0.08 -0.63 10.99
CA ALA A 29 1.11 -1.46 10.40
C ALA A 29 1.27 -1.13 8.90
N ASP A 30 2.53 -0.99 8.46
CA ASP A 30 2.91 -0.87 7.06
C ASP A 30 3.64 -2.14 6.65
N VAL A 31 3.15 -2.81 5.60
CA VAL A 31 3.69 -4.09 5.13
C VAL A 31 5.13 -3.92 4.63
N ASP A 32 5.41 -2.86 3.86
CA ASP A 32 6.75 -2.58 3.35
C ASP A 32 7.75 -2.37 4.51
N ASP A 33 7.34 -1.63 5.57
CA ASP A 33 8.14 -1.43 6.76
C ASP A 33 8.39 -2.74 7.53
N ALA A 34 7.37 -3.58 7.62
CA ALA A 34 7.48 -4.86 8.32
C ALA A 34 8.40 -5.84 7.57
N VAL A 35 8.33 -5.87 6.23
CA VAL A 35 9.24 -6.67 5.40
C VAL A 35 10.68 -6.18 5.53
N ARG A 36 10.92 -4.86 5.46
CA ARG A 36 12.26 -4.27 5.65
C ARG A 36 12.86 -4.69 6.99
N ARG A 37 12.08 -4.64 8.06
CA ARG A 37 12.53 -5.11 9.39
C ARG A 37 12.88 -6.59 9.41
N ARG A 38 12.18 -7.45 8.67
CA ARG A 38 12.50 -8.90 8.56
C ARG A 38 13.87 -9.15 7.94
N PHE A 39 14.22 -8.37 6.91
CA PHE A 39 15.53 -8.47 6.26
C PHE A 39 16.64 -7.72 7.01
N GLY A 40 16.29 -6.79 7.90
CA GLY A 40 17.25 -5.88 8.52
C GLY A 40 17.86 -4.89 7.53
N ILE A 41 17.14 -4.59 6.44
CA ILE A 41 17.56 -3.72 5.32
C ILE A 41 16.52 -2.63 5.14
N ASP A 42 16.96 -1.36 5.09
CA ASP A 42 16.07 -0.21 5.03
C ASP A 42 15.52 0.09 3.63
N SER A 43 16.13 -0.45 2.59
CA SER A 43 15.76 -0.21 1.19
C SER A 43 15.19 -1.46 0.54
N ILE A 44 13.99 -1.37 -0.04
CA ILE A 44 13.39 -2.46 -0.85
C ILE A 44 14.26 -2.73 -2.08
N ALA A 45 14.85 -1.70 -2.69
CA ALA A 45 15.76 -1.85 -3.82
C ALA A 45 16.97 -2.71 -3.43
N GLU A 46 17.57 -2.47 -2.26
CA GLU A 46 18.69 -3.26 -1.73
C GLU A 46 18.27 -4.71 -1.42
N ILE A 47 17.06 -4.93 -0.90
CA ILE A 47 16.52 -6.29 -0.69
C ILE A 47 16.42 -7.03 -2.03
N TRP A 48 15.93 -6.37 -3.08
CA TRP A 48 15.83 -6.97 -4.40
C TRP A 48 17.20 -7.29 -5.01
N GLU A 49 18.18 -6.41 -4.82
CA GLU A 49 19.55 -6.62 -5.30
C GLU A 49 20.26 -7.76 -4.58
N THR A 50 20.06 -7.87 -3.26
CA THR A 50 20.80 -8.82 -2.41
C THR A 50 20.11 -10.18 -2.28
N HIS A 51 18.78 -10.22 -2.23
CA HIS A 51 17.98 -11.42 -2.00
C HIS A 51 17.08 -11.81 -3.17
N GLY A 52 16.89 -10.91 -4.14
CA GLY A 52 15.99 -11.09 -5.28
C GLY A 52 14.55 -10.72 -5.00
N GLU A 53 13.81 -10.38 -6.06
CA GLU A 53 12.40 -10.02 -5.97
C GLU A 53 11.54 -11.15 -5.43
N ALA A 54 11.83 -12.42 -5.80
CA ALA A 54 11.06 -13.58 -5.35
C ALA A 54 11.08 -13.73 -3.82
N ALA A 55 12.26 -13.57 -3.18
CA ALA A 55 12.39 -13.62 -1.73
C ALA A 55 11.63 -12.48 -1.04
N PHE A 56 11.65 -11.27 -1.62
CA PHE A 56 10.86 -10.14 -1.14
C PHE A 56 9.36 -10.46 -1.21
N ARG A 57 8.86 -11.00 -2.33
CA ARG A 57 7.43 -11.33 -2.51
C ARG A 57 6.95 -12.42 -1.57
N GLU A 58 7.77 -13.42 -1.32
CA GLU A 58 7.47 -14.46 -0.33
C GLU A 58 7.34 -13.86 1.08
N ALA A 59 8.31 -13.07 1.49
CA ALA A 59 8.29 -12.38 2.78
C ALA A 59 7.13 -11.39 2.91
N GLU A 60 6.76 -10.70 1.82
CA GLU A 60 5.59 -9.82 1.75
C GLU A 60 4.30 -10.59 2.03
N VAL A 61 4.08 -11.71 1.37
CA VAL A 61 2.88 -12.56 1.56
C VAL A 61 2.80 -13.11 2.99
N GLU A 62 3.92 -13.60 3.54
CA GLU A 62 3.98 -14.07 4.93
C GLU A 62 3.66 -12.94 5.93
N THR A 63 4.24 -11.76 5.70
CA THR A 63 4.01 -10.58 6.54
C THR A 63 2.55 -10.15 6.52
N VAL A 64 1.93 -10.16 5.35
CA VAL A 64 0.50 -9.84 5.21
C VAL A 64 -0.36 -10.83 6.00
N ARG A 65 -0.12 -12.13 5.87
CA ARG A 65 -0.85 -13.16 6.64
C ARG A 65 -0.70 -12.97 8.14
N GLU A 66 0.51 -12.68 8.60
CA GLU A 66 0.79 -12.40 10.02
C GLU A 66 0.03 -11.18 10.52
N LEU A 67 0.07 -10.07 9.78
CA LEU A 67 -0.59 -8.82 10.15
C LEU A 67 -2.13 -8.95 10.14
N LEU A 68 -2.68 -9.67 9.15
CA LEU A 68 -4.13 -9.92 9.06
C LEU A 68 -4.64 -10.84 10.17
N GLY A 69 -3.77 -11.68 10.75
CA GLY A 69 -4.08 -12.49 11.93
C GLY A 69 -4.18 -11.69 13.23
N ARG A 70 -3.75 -10.44 13.23
CA ARG A 70 -3.89 -9.52 14.38
C ARG A 70 -5.25 -8.84 14.33
N GLU A 71 -5.71 -8.34 15.47
CA GLU A 71 -6.94 -7.58 15.56
C GLU A 71 -6.67 -6.08 15.77
N ASN A 72 -7.66 -5.27 15.46
CA ASN A 72 -7.66 -3.83 15.75
C ASN A 72 -6.52 -3.05 15.08
N HIS A 73 -6.22 -3.36 13.82
CA HIS A 73 -5.17 -2.70 13.05
C HIS A 73 -5.71 -1.90 11.86
N VAL A 74 -5.00 -0.84 11.51
CA VAL A 74 -5.00 -0.24 10.17
C VAL A 74 -3.74 -0.72 9.47
N ILE A 75 -3.88 -1.44 8.36
CA ILE A 75 -2.80 -2.09 7.64
C ILE A 75 -2.65 -1.46 6.26
N ALA A 76 -1.51 -0.82 6.00
CA ALA A 76 -1.16 -0.31 4.68
C ALA A 76 -0.43 -1.41 3.90
N LEU A 77 -1.00 -1.85 2.78
CA LEU A 77 -0.37 -2.86 1.91
C LEU A 77 0.72 -2.24 1.03
N GLY A 78 1.71 -3.04 0.65
CA GLY A 78 2.59 -2.74 -0.46
C GLY A 78 1.80 -2.63 -1.78
N GLY A 79 2.23 -1.76 -2.70
CA GLY A 79 1.51 -1.56 -3.95
C GLY A 79 1.41 -2.80 -4.85
N GLY A 80 2.30 -3.77 -4.68
CA GLY A 80 2.30 -5.04 -5.43
C GLY A 80 1.65 -6.21 -4.69
N THR A 81 1.28 -6.04 -3.43
CA THR A 81 0.83 -7.13 -2.55
C THR A 81 -0.34 -7.95 -3.15
N VAL A 82 -1.41 -7.28 -3.58
CA VAL A 82 -2.59 -7.96 -4.15
C VAL A 82 -2.40 -8.40 -5.61
N MET A 83 -1.27 -8.09 -6.21
CA MET A 83 -0.86 -8.65 -7.50
C MET A 83 -0.25 -10.05 -7.34
N GLN A 84 0.19 -10.41 -6.14
CA GLN A 84 0.66 -11.74 -5.81
C GLN A 84 -0.52 -12.63 -5.39
N PRO A 85 -0.69 -13.84 -5.98
CA PRO A 85 -1.83 -14.71 -5.68
C PRO A 85 -2.03 -14.96 -4.20
N GLY A 86 -0.96 -15.27 -3.47
CA GLY A 86 -1.03 -15.52 -2.03
C GLY A 86 -1.34 -14.27 -1.19
N GLY A 87 -0.91 -13.08 -1.65
CA GLY A 87 -1.23 -11.80 -1.01
C GLY A 87 -2.69 -11.42 -1.24
N ARG A 88 -3.17 -11.57 -2.48
CA ARG A 88 -4.58 -11.34 -2.83
C ARG A 88 -5.50 -12.25 -2.03
N GLU A 89 -5.24 -13.55 -2.03
CA GLU A 89 -6.02 -14.54 -1.30
C GLU A 89 -6.10 -14.19 0.20
N ALA A 90 -4.97 -13.87 0.82
CA ALA A 90 -4.95 -13.50 2.24
C ALA A 90 -5.82 -12.27 2.54
N VAL A 91 -5.78 -11.25 1.67
CA VAL A 91 -6.58 -10.03 1.82
C VAL A 91 -8.08 -10.30 1.59
N GLU A 92 -8.44 -11.10 0.58
CA GLU A 92 -9.83 -11.46 0.29
C GLU A 92 -10.45 -12.32 1.42
N GLN A 93 -9.67 -13.21 2.02
CA GLN A 93 -10.10 -14.07 3.12
C GLN A 93 -10.08 -13.39 4.50
N ALA A 94 -9.62 -12.16 4.62
CA ALA A 94 -9.58 -11.42 5.88
C ALA A 94 -11.00 -11.10 6.37
N ALA A 95 -11.58 -12.01 7.13
CA ALA A 95 -12.95 -11.92 7.63
C ALA A 95 -13.14 -10.68 8.52
N GLY A 96 -14.19 -9.91 8.26
CA GLY A 96 -14.53 -8.73 9.04
C GLY A 96 -13.59 -7.54 8.87
N ALA A 97 -12.61 -7.60 7.93
CA ALA A 97 -11.80 -6.46 7.59
C ALA A 97 -12.52 -5.55 6.57
N LYS A 98 -12.26 -4.24 6.65
CA LYS A 98 -12.70 -3.26 5.66
C LYS A 98 -11.55 -2.91 4.72
N ARG A 99 -11.68 -3.22 3.43
CA ARG A 99 -10.68 -2.98 2.40
C ARG A 99 -11.01 -1.70 1.65
N ILE A 100 -10.11 -0.73 1.70
CA ILE A 100 -10.30 0.59 1.07
C ILE A 100 -9.18 0.83 0.07
N TYR A 101 -9.54 1.03 -1.18
CA TYR A 101 -8.61 1.46 -2.21
C TYR A 101 -8.51 2.99 -2.23
N LEU A 102 -7.32 3.50 -1.94
CA LEU A 102 -6.99 4.91 -2.10
C LEU A 102 -6.51 5.15 -3.53
N TYR A 103 -7.43 5.52 -4.40
CA TYR A 103 -7.13 5.89 -5.79
C TYR A 103 -6.47 7.27 -5.84
N CYS A 104 -5.48 7.44 -6.70
CA CYS A 104 -4.86 8.72 -6.99
C CYS A 104 -4.48 8.76 -8.47
N GLN A 105 -4.70 9.89 -9.12
CA GLN A 105 -4.36 10.07 -10.54
C GLN A 105 -2.85 9.98 -10.76
N PRO A 106 -2.38 9.45 -11.92
CA PRO A 106 -0.95 9.26 -12.21
C PRO A 106 -0.11 10.51 -12.07
N GLU A 107 -0.62 11.66 -12.50
CA GLU A 107 0.08 12.95 -12.45
C GLU A 107 0.35 13.39 -11.00
N GLU A 108 -0.63 13.21 -10.13
CA GLU A 108 -0.49 13.52 -8.71
C GLU A 108 0.41 12.52 -8.00
N LEU A 109 0.31 11.21 -8.35
CA LEU A 109 1.24 10.19 -7.84
C LEU A 109 2.68 10.53 -8.21
N PHE A 110 2.92 10.92 -9.46
CA PHE A 110 4.24 11.33 -9.93
C PHE A 110 4.76 12.53 -9.13
N ALA A 111 3.96 13.57 -8.98
CA ALA A 111 4.32 14.76 -8.20
C ALA A 111 4.67 14.44 -6.75
N ARG A 112 3.88 13.58 -6.08
CA ARG A 112 4.13 13.14 -4.70
C ARG A 112 5.39 12.30 -4.56
N ILE A 113 5.65 11.39 -5.50
CA ILE A 113 6.86 10.55 -5.50
C ILE A 113 8.11 11.40 -5.72
N GLU A 114 8.07 12.37 -6.65
CA GLU A 114 9.18 13.29 -6.89
C GLU A 114 9.46 14.21 -5.69
N ALA A 115 8.43 14.65 -5.01
CA ALA A 115 8.58 15.48 -3.80
C ALA A 115 9.14 14.71 -2.59
N ASP A 116 8.98 13.39 -2.56
CA ASP A 116 9.49 12.51 -1.51
C ASP A 116 10.81 11.86 -1.94
N ALA A 117 11.91 12.59 -1.78
CA ALA A 117 13.26 12.12 -2.14
C ALA A 117 13.67 10.82 -1.42
N ALA A 118 13.16 10.56 -0.23
CA ALA A 118 13.44 9.33 0.51
C ALA A 118 12.75 8.13 -0.16
N THR A 119 11.55 8.31 -0.70
CA THR A 119 10.83 7.26 -1.44
C THR A 119 11.44 7.01 -2.81
N ALA A 120 11.93 8.05 -3.49
CA ALA A 120 12.52 7.93 -4.83
C ALA A 120 13.78 7.04 -4.85
N THR A 121 14.60 7.09 -3.80
CA THR A 121 15.85 6.30 -3.70
C THR A 121 15.68 4.93 -3.05
N ALA A 122 14.65 4.75 -2.22
CA ALA A 122 14.45 3.53 -1.43
C ALA A 122 13.65 2.44 -2.15
N ARG A 123 13.06 2.74 -3.31
CA ARG A 123 12.23 1.80 -4.07
C ARG A 123 12.74 1.63 -5.49
N PRO A 124 12.80 0.37 -6.00
CA PRO A 124 13.23 0.11 -7.36
C PRO A 124 12.21 0.64 -8.36
N SER A 125 12.67 0.89 -9.59
CA SER A 125 11.79 1.00 -10.75
C SER A 125 10.97 -0.28 -10.91
N LEU A 126 9.70 -0.17 -11.27
CA LEU A 126 8.79 -1.31 -11.38
C LEU A 126 8.84 -1.96 -12.76
N THR A 127 9.37 -1.24 -13.75
CA THR A 127 9.49 -1.71 -15.13
C THR A 127 10.82 -1.26 -15.74
N ALA A 128 11.10 -1.75 -16.95
CA ALA A 128 12.24 -1.30 -17.76
C ALA A 128 12.14 0.18 -18.22
N MET A 129 11.01 0.84 -17.96
CA MET A 129 10.81 2.27 -18.29
C MET A 129 11.57 3.22 -17.37
N GLY A 130 12.15 2.73 -16.28
CA GLY A 130 13.08 3.47 -15.43
C GLY A 130 12.44 4.47 -14.45
N GLY A 131 11.14 4.31 -14.14
CA GLY A 131 10.37 5.26 -13.33
C GLY A 131 9.72 6.36 -14.19
N GLY A 132 9.23 7.41 -13.57
CA GLY A 132 8.57 8.50 -14.27
C GLY A 132 7.08 8.26 -14.52
N ILE A 133 6.43 9.27 -15.14
CA ILE A 133 4.97 9.30 -15.33
C ILE A 133 4.46 8.16 -16.21
N GLU A 134 5.20 7.77 -17.25
CA GLU A 134 4.76 6.71 -18.17
C GLU A 134 4.78 5.33 -17.50
N GLU A 135 5.75 5.07 -16.63
CA GLU A 135 5.74 3.86 -15.81
C GLU A 135 4.53 3.84 -14.87
N ILE A 136 4.24 4.95 -14.19
CA ILE A 136 3.10 5.06 -13.29
C ILE A 136 1.79 4.79 -14.03
N ARG A 137 1.60 5.41 -15.21
CA ARG A 137 0.41 5.19 -16.03
C ARG A 137 0.25 3.73 -16.46
N ALA A 138 1.33 3.11 -16.94
CA ALA A 138 1.30 1.72 -17.39
C ALA A 138 1.02 0.75 -16.23
N VAL A 139 1.74 0.88 -15.13
CA VAL A 139 1.59 -0.01 -13.96
C VAL A 139 0.26 0.22 -13.26
N LEU A 140 -0.21 1.46 -13.14
CA LEU A 140 -1.51 1.75 -12.55
C LEU A 140 -2.66 1.20 -13.42
N ALA A 141 -2.58 1.33 -14.74
CA ALA A 141 -3.57 0.76 -15.65
C ALA A 141 -3.70 -0.77 -15.50
N GLU A 142 -2.60 -1.46 -15.23
CA GLU A 142 -2.59 -2.89 -14.96
C GLU A 142 -3.16 -3.24 -13.57
N ARG A 143 -2.82 -2.44 -12.54
CA ARG A 143 -3.17 -2.73 -11.15
C ARG A 143 -4.55 -2.22 -10.72
N ASP A 144 -5.02 -1.12 -11.27
CA ASP A 144 -6.30 -0.47 -10.88
C ASP A 144 -7.50 -1.43 -10.94
N PRO A 145 -7.68 -2.27 -11.99
CA PRO A 145 -8.77 -3.23 -12.00
C PRO A 145 -8.71 -4.22 -10.82
N VAL A 146 -7.51 -4.71 -10.47
CA VAL A 146 -7.32 -5.64 -9.34
C VAL A 146 -7.58 -4.95 -8.01
N TYR A 147 -7.10 -3.72 -7.83
CA TYR A 147 -7.37 -2.95 -6.62
C TYR A 147 -8.86 -2.74 -6.39
N ARG A 148 -9.60 -2.41 -7.46
CA ARG A 148 -11.07 -2.21 -7.40
C ARG A 148 -11.81 -3.50 -7.10
N GLU A 149 -11.36 -4.62 -7.65
CA GLU A 149 -11.98 -5.93 -7.43
C GLU A 149 -11.83 -6.40 -5.98
N VAL A 150 -10.66 -6.17 -5.37
CA VAL A 150 -10.36 -6.59 -3.99
C VAL A 150 -10.95 -5.64 -2.95
N ALA A 151 -11.17 -4.37 -3.29
CA ALA A 151 -11.62 -3.35 -2.34
C ALA A 151 -13.14 -3.39 -2.10
N ASP A 152 -13.57 -3.15 -0.86
CA ASP A 152 -14.97 -2.92 -0.50
C ASP A 152 -15.41 -1.49 -0.80
N ALA A 153 -14.45 -0.56 -0.89
CA ALA A 153 -14.69 0.85 -1.19
C ALA A 153 -13.50 1.47 -1.91
N VAL A 154 -13.78 2.44 -2.78
CA VAL A 154 -12.76 3.22 -3.49
C VAL A 154 -12.92 4.69 -3.11
N PHE A 155 -11.84 5.33 -2.72
CA PHE A 155 -11.81 6.75 -2.39
C PHE A 155 -10.72 7.46 -3.19
N ASP A 156 -11.11 8.50 -3.93
CA ASP A 156 -10.17 9.32 -4.72
C ASP A 156 -9.48 10.35 -3.81
N VAL A 157 -8.17 10.20 -3.64
CA VAL A 157 -7.34 11.06 -2.81
C VAL A 157 -6.51 12.08 -3.61
N THR A 158 -6.79 12.24 -4.91
CA THR A 158 -5.99 13.07 -5.82
C THR A 158 -5.81 14.50 -5.33
N HIS A 159 -6.89 15.14 -4.89
CA HIS A 159 -6.89 16.54 -4.45
C HIS A 159 -7.38 16.71 -3.02
N VAL A 160 -7.20 15.68 -2.19
CA VAL A 160 -7.70 15.63 -0.83
C VAL A 160 -6.53 15.58 0.14
N SER A 161 -6.56 16.42 1.17
CA SER A 161 -5.57 16.36 2.24
C SER A 161 -5.73 15.09 3.09
N PRO A 162 -4.68 14.60 3.74
CA PRO A 162 -4.79 13.43 4.63
C PRO A 162 -5.85 13.58 5.72
N ASP A 163 -6.03 14.77 6.28
CA ASP A 163 -7.04 15.02 7.33
C ASP A 163 -8.47 14.97 6.80
N GLU A 164 -8.70 15.50 5.60
CA GLU A 164 -9.99 15.38 4.92
C GLU A 164 -10.30 13.94 4.55
N ALA A 165 -9.30 13.21 4.04
CA ALA A 165 -9.44 11.80 3.71
C ALA A 165 -9.86 10.99 4.94
N VAL A 166 -9.20 11.19 6.07
CA VAL A 166 -9.52 10.48 7.33
C VAL A 166 -10.94 10.79 7.79
N ARG A 167 -11.34 12.07 7.83
CA ARG A 167 -12.72 12.46 8.20
C ARG A 167 -13.76 11.78 7.30
N TYR A 168 -13.53 11.77 6.00
CA TYR A 168 -14.43 11.14 5.05
C TYR A 168 -14.50 9.62 5.25
N LEU A 169 -13.36 8.95 5.37
CA LEU A 169 -13.29 7.49 5.53
C LEU A 169 -14.02 7.02 6.80
N VAL A 170 -13.82 7.74 7.91
CA VAL A 170 -14.52 7.42 9.17
C VAL A 170 -16.03 7.63 9.03
N ALA A 171 -16.46 8.72 8.43
CA ALA A 171 -17.89 9.04 8.32
C ALA A 171 -18.65 8.13 7.35
N GLN A 172 -17.99 7.59 6.31
CA GLN A 172 -18.66 6.85 5.24
C GLN A 172 -18.49 5.34 5.34
N TYR A 173 -17.39 4.85 5.90
CA TYR A 173 -17.03 3.43 5.78
C TYR A 173 -16.72 2.73 7.11
N LEU A 174 -16.51 3.46 8.19
CA LEU A 174 -16.01 2.92 9.46
C LEU A 174 -16.86 3.30 10.65
#